data_682cc97d69de0090fe72743e7a3e3272
#
_entry.id   682cc97d69de0090fe72743e7a3e3272
#
_cell.length_a   1.000
_cell.length_b   1.000
_cell.length_c   1.000
_cell.angle_alpha   90.00
_cell.angle_beta   90.00
_cell.angle_gamma   90.00
#
_symmetry.space_group_name_H-M   'P 1'
#
loop_
_entity.id
_entity.type
_entity.pdbx_description
1 polymer ?
#
loop_
_entity_poly.entity_id
_entity_poly.type
_entity_poly.pdbx_seq_one_letter_code
_entity_poly.pdbx_strand_id
1 'polypeptide(L)'
;MSLLNTLLGDPPPAWAFEISESGIAFGRTATPGDVSFRPLPEGAISVSPLRDNVQLPDVLAREVAALAPPDAHHHHRAALILPDYCARTAVLDFDAFPANHDEQRALISFRIRKTVPFDLESAIVSHYVQPAATGEKIDVVVALVPQEIVIRYETPFRTAGFQPGEVTTSAMAALHMVKPEGITMLAKLAGLTLSVMVLRGSTLKLARCVELPEATSAEILSVLCPSVAYIEDELLARPEKLLLCGFGRVGDEEAPLWRGELGVEVEPVRSRYGMPSSTNAGLLGYMESLAA
;
A
#
# COMPACT_ATOMS: atom_id res chain seq x y z
N MET A 1 -21.57 2.48 -10.41
CA MET A 1 -21.77 1.15 -9.81
C MET A 1 -23.25 0.79 -9.89
N SER A 2 -23.59 -0.45 -10.33
CA SER A 2 -24.98 -0.90 -10.41
C SER A 2 -25.52 -1.14 -8.99
N LEU A 3 -26.77 -0.71 -8.71
CA LEU A 3 -27.50 -0.97 -7.46
C LEU A 3 -27.48 -2.46 -7.04
N LEU A 4 -27.38 -3.38 -7.97
CA LEU A 4 -27.26 -4.82 -7.73
C LEU A 4 -25.91 -5.21 -7.09
N ASN A 5 -24.80 -4.54 -7.44
CA ASN A 5 -23.50 -4.80 -6.79
C ASN A 5 -23.47 -4.30 -5.33
N THR A 6 -24.23 -3.27 -5.01
CA THR A 6 -24.35 -2.75 -3.64
C THR A 6 -25.22 -3.67 -2.75
N LEU A 7 -26.16 -4.40 -3.34
CA LEU A 7 -27.06 -5.31 -2.63
C LEU A 7 -26.51 -6.74 -2.47
N LEU A 8 -25.54 -7.14 -3.30
CA LEU A 8 -24.95 -8.49 -3.31
C LEU A 8 -23.49 -8.51 -2.87
N GLY A 9 -22.88 -7.33 -2.67
CA GLY A 9 -21.52 -7.23 -2.13
C GLY A 9 -21.50 -7.54 -0.63
N ASP A 10 -20.50 -8.27 -0.20
CA ASP A 10 -20.21 -8.43 1.22
C ASP A 10 -20.05 -7.05 1.88
N PRO A 11 -20.62 -6.82 3.06
CA PRO A 11 -20.42 -5.55 3.76
C PRO A 11 -18.93 -5.35 4.06
N PRO A 12 -18.44 -4.11 4.09
CA PRO A 12 -17.04 -3.85 4.40
C PRO A 12 -16.68 -4.42 5.78
N PRO A 13 -15.41 -4.78 5.99
CA PRO A 13 -14.94 -5.20 7.30
C PRO A 13 -15.26 -4.16 8.37
N ALA A 14 -15.70 -4.60 9.55
CA ALA A 14 -16.06 -3.69 10.65
C ALA A 14 -14.84 -2.99 11.29
N TRP A 15 -13.67 -3.59 11.12
CA TRP A 15 -12.39 -3.13 11.65
C TRP A 15 -11.35 -3.03 10.53
N ALA A 16 -10.45 -2.07 10.66
CA ALA A 16 -9.27 -1.97 9.84
C ALA A 16 -8.03 -1.72 10.71
N PHE A 17 -6.93 -2.39 10.37
CA PHE A 17 -5.67 -2.34 11.09
C PHE A 17 -4.54 -2.09 10.12
N GLU A 18 -3.71 -1.07 10.37
CA GLU A 18 -2.45 -0.87 9.67
C GLU A 18 -1.29 -1.24 10.59
N ILE A 19 -0.45 -2.15 10.14
CA ILE A 19 0.70 -2.66 10.88
C ILE A 19 1.95 -1.95 10.36
N SER A 20 2.78 -1.48 11.28
CA SER A 20 4.08 -0.86 11.01
C SER A 20 5.12 -1.38 11.98
N GLU A 21 6.41 -1.06 11.75
CA GLU A 21 7.48 -1.42 12.68
C GLU A 21 7.32 -0.76 14.05
N SER A 22 6.66 0.40 14.11
CA SER A 22 6.43 1.15 15.35
C SER A 22 5.14 0.78 16.08
N GLY A 23 4.18 0.07 15.42
CA GLY A 23 2.93 -0.29 16.06
C GLY A 23 1.78 -0.59 15.11
N ILE A 24 0.58 -0.59 15.66
CA ILE A 24 -0.67 -0.89 14.99
C ILE A 24 -1.57 0.34 15.06
N ALA A 25 -1.86 0.97 13.91
CA ALA A 25 -2.95 1.92 13.80
C ALA A 25 -4.24 1.16 13.52
N PHE A 26 -5.35 1.54 14.14
CA PHE A 26 -6.60 0.83 13.99
C PHE A 26 -7.80 1.75 14.15
N GLY A 27 -8.91 1.32 13.58
CA GLY A 27 -10.18 2.04 13.66
C GLY A 27 -11.36 1.17 13.21
N ARG A 28 -12.56 1.66 13.51
CA ARG A 28 -13.82 1.05 13.03
C ARG A 28 -14.24 1.74 11.73
N THR A 29 -14.64 0.95 10.75
CA THR A 29 -15.11 1.48 9.45
C THR A 29 -16.40 2.29 9.56
N ALA A 30 -17.19 2.04 10.61
CA ALA A 30 -18.39 2.84 10.91
C ALA A 30 -18.07 4.25 11.44
N THR A 31 -16.88 4.47 12.01
CA THR A 31 -16.42 5.78 12.54
C THR A 31 -15.01 6.09 12.01
N PRO A 32 -14.85 6.33 10.71
CA PRO A 32 -13.54 6.34 10.04
C PRO A 32 -12.59 7.44 10.52
N GLY A 33 -13.10 8.48 11.20
CA GLY A 33 -12.27 9.52 11.83
C GLY A 33 -11.66 9.14 13.19
N ASP A 34 -12.16 8.06 13.82
CA ASP A 34 -11.71 7.62 15.14
C ASP A 34 -10.56 6.61 14.97
N VAL A 35 -9.37 7.12 14.63
CA VAL A 35 -8.16 6.33 14.49
C VAL A 35 -7.36 6.35 15.79
N SER A 36 -6.98 5.17 16.26
CA SER A 36 -6.14 4.96 17.42
C SER A 36 -4.82 4.27 17.03
N PHE A 37 -3.82 4.37 17.90
CA PHE A 37 -2.50 3.77 17.68
C PHE A 37 -2.05 2.99 18.91
N ARG A 38 -1.58 1.76 18.69
CA ARG A 38 -1.01 0.88 19.71
C ARG A 38 0.46 0.69 19.40
N PRO A 39 1.39 1.24 20.21
CA PRO A 39 2.82 1.07 19.94
C PRO A 39 3.28 -0.36 20.16
N LEU A 40 4.23 -0.79 19.36
CA LEU A 40 4.99 -2.02 19.53
C LEU A 40 6.41 -1.70 19.96
N PRO A 41 7.08 -2.55 20.76
CA PRO A 41 8.48 -2.37 21.09
C PRO A 41 9.35 -2.44 19.83
N GLU A 42 10.45 -1.73 19.84
CA GLU A 42 11.44 -1.75 18.77
C GLU A 42 11.87 -3.19 18.43
N GLY A 43 11.97 -3.51 17.14
CA GLY A 43 12.32 -4.84 16.67
C GLY A 43 11.21 -5.89 16.77
N ALA A 44 9.99 -5.53 17.21
CA ALA A 44 8.87 -6.49 17.18
C ALA A 44 8.45 -6.84 15.76
N ILE A 45 8.52 -5.89 14.85
CA ILE A 45 8.32 -6.03 13.41
C ILE A 45 9.59 -5.55 12.70
N SER A 46 10.08 -6.33 11.74
CA SER A 46 11.18 -5.97 10.84
C SER A 46 10.80 -6.33 9.42
N VAL A 47 10.49 -5.33 8.61
CA VAL A 47 9.84 -5.52 7.32
C VAL A 47 10.82 -6.01 6.26
N SER A 48 10.49 -7.10 5.58
CA SER A 48 11.30 -7.70 4.53
C SER A 48 10.43 -8.55 3.59
N PRO A 49 10.68 -8.58 2.29
CA PRO A 49 10.02 -9.51 1.39
C PRO A 49 10.62 -10.93 1.43
N LEU A 50 11.71 -11.16 2.18
CA LEU A 50 12.50 -12.38 2.15
C LEU A 50 12.57 -13.12 3.48
N ARG A 51 12.15 -12.50 4.57
CA ARG A 51 12.28 -13.04 5.93
C ARG A 51 10.98 -12.91 6.68
N ASP A 52 10.84 -13.66 7.75
CA ASP A 52 9.75 -13.45 8.70
C ASP A 52 9.80 -12.02 9.22
N ASN A 53 8.69 -11.32 9.10
CA ASN A 53 8.58 -9.91 9.51
C ASN A 53 8.22 -9.78 10.99
N VAL A 54 7.57 -10.80 11.58
CA VAL A 54 7.11 -10.77 12.97
C VAL A 54 8.19 -11.39 13.86
N GLN A 55 9.07 -10.54 14.38
CA GLN A 55 10.21 -10.98 15.20
C GLN A 55 9.81 -11.34 16.64
N LEU A 56 8.79 -10.65 17.19
CA LEU A 56 8.26 -10.89 18.52
C LEU A 56 6.77 -11.31 18.44
N PRO A 57 6.46 -12.56 18.02
CA PRO A 57 5.09 -13.01 17.77
C PRO A 57 4.20 -12.96 19.03
N ASP A 58 4.73 -13.29 20.20
CA ASP A 58 3.97 -13.24 21.45
C ASP A 58 3.58 -11.82 21.85
N VAL A 59 4.45 -10.85 21.54
CA VAL A 59 4.17 -9.43 21.77
C VAL A 59 3.05 -8.97 20.85
N LEU A 60 3.16 -9.26 19.55
CA LEU A 60 2.13 -8.89 18.58
C LEU A 60 0.79 -9.54 18.94
N ALA A 61 0.79 -10.83 19.30
CA ALA A 61 -0.42 -11.55 19.71
C ALA A 61 -1.09 -10.93 20.93
N ARG A 62 -0.30 -10.57 21.95
CA ARG A 62 -0.80 -9.90 23.17
C ARG A 62 -1.40 -8.53 22.85
N GLU A 63 -0.71 -7.71 22.06
CA GLU A 63 -1.20 -6.37 21.73
C GLU A 63 -2.45 -6.43 20.85
N VAL A 64 -2.52 -7.34 19.89
CA VAL A 64 -3.73 -7.57 19.08
C VAL A 64 -4.89 -8.09 19.93
N ALA A 65 -4.65 -9.03 20.85
CA ALA A 65 -5.67 -9.54 21.77
C ALA A 65 -6.28 -8.43 22.65
N ALA A 66 -5.45 -7.45 23.04
CA ALA A 66 -5.92 -6.29 23.81
C ALA A 66 -6.82 -5.32 23.01
N LEU A 67 -6.85 -5.45 21.68
CA LEU A 67 -7.73 -4.67 20.79
C LEU A 67 -9.05 -5.39 20.51
N ALA A 68 -9.16 -6.67 20.87
CA ALA A 68 -10.36 -7.46 20.61
C ALA A 68 -11.55 -6.94 21.42
N PRO A 69 -12.75 -6.86 20.82
CA PRO A 69 -13.97 -6.53 21.55
C PRO A 69 -14.27 -7.58 22.63
N PRO A 70 -14.94 -7.21 23.72
CA PRO A 70 -15.26 -8.14 24.82
C PRO A 70 -16.22 -9.27 24.42
N ASP A 71 -16.93 -9.14 23.29
CA ASP A 71 -17.85 -10.13 22.74
C ASP A 71 -17.15 -11.12 21.77
N ALA A 72 -16.01 -11.67 22.19
CA ALA A 72 -15.15 -12.58 21.42
C ALA A 72 -15.85 -13.85 20.84
N HIS A 73 -17.15 -14.03 21.05
CA HIS A 73 -17.94 -15.11 20.44
C HIS A 73 -18.36 -14.83 19.00
N HIS A 74 -18.19 -13.59 18.53
CA HIS A 74 -18.45 -13.21 17.14
C HIS A 74 -17.14 -12.97 16.40
N HIS A 75 -17.02 -13.59 15.23
CA HIS A 75 -15.90 -13.28 14.33
C HIS A 75 -16.08 -11.88 13.75
N HIS A 76 -15.17 -10.98 14.09
CA HIS A 76 -15.18 -9.62 13.57
C HIS A 76 -14.40 -9.54 12.26
N ARG A 77 -15.08 -9.27 11.15
CA ARG A 77 -14.38 -9.04 9.86
C ARG A 77 -13.42 -7.87 10.00
N ALA A 78 -12.21 -8.06 9.51
CA ALA A 78 -11.13 -7.08 9.57
C ALA A 78 -10.42 -6.93 8.21
N ALA A 79 -10.02 -5.71 7.89
CA ALA A 79 -9.02 -5.42 6.88
C ALA A 79 -7.64 -5.31 7.54
N LEU A 80 -6.63 -5.92 6.94
CA LEU A 80 -5.24 -5.80 7.35
C LEU A 80 -4.47 -5.02 6.29
N ILE A 81 -3.81 -3.96 6.73
CA ILE A 81 -2.98 -3.12 5.90
C ILE A 81 -1.53 -3.37 6.33
N LEU A 82 -0.80 -4.04 5.47
CA LEU A 82 0.57 -4.48 5.73
C LEU A 82 1.59 -3.42 5.33
N PRO A 83 2.79 -3.45 5.91
CA PRO A 83 3.89 -2.60 5.50
C PRO A 83 4.24 -2.82 4.01
N ASP A 84 4.63 -1.77 3.32
CA ASP A 84 4.82 -1.81 1.86
C ASP A 84 5.95 -2.76 1.44
N TYR A 85 7.07 -2.76 2.17
CA TYR A 85 8.26 -3.51 1.77
C TYR A 85 8.13 -5.03 1.95
N CYS A 86 7.10 -5.53 2.65
CA CYS A 86 6.84 -6.97 2.77
C CYS A 86 6.32 -7.59 1.47
N ALA A 87 5.82 -6.79 0.54
CA ALA A 87 5.27 -7.20 -0.73
C ALA A 87 6.05 -6.58 -1.91
N ARG A 88 5.84 -7.12 -3.10
CA ARG A 88 6.26 -6.51 -4.36
C ARG A 88 5.04 -6.09 -5.14
N THR A 89 4.93 -4.80 -5.40
CA THR A 89 3.90 -4.24 -6.29
C THR A 89 4.56 -3.79 -7.58
N ALA A 90 3.98 -4.15 -8.70
CA ALA A 90 4.44 -3.77 -10.03
C ALA A 90 3.26 -3.45 -10.95
N VAL A 91 3.50 -2.66 -11.97
CA VAL A 91 2.58 -2.46 -13.09
C VAL A 91 3.20 -3.13 -14.31
N LEU A 92 2.46 -4.02 -14.92
CA LEU A 92 2.87 -4.73 -16.14
C LEU A 92 1.99 -4.28 -17.29
N ASP A 93 2.60 -3.97 -18.42
CA ASP A 93 1.90 -3.60 -19.65
C ASP A 93 1.79 -4.79 -20.61
N PHE A 94 0.63 -4.93 -21.27
CA PHE A 94 0.34 -5.98 -22.22
C PHE A 94 -0.37 -5.41 -23.44
N ASP A 95 -0.02 -5.89 -24.62
CA ASP A 95 -0.77 -5.59 -25.86
C ASP A 95 -2.11 -6.32 -25.89
N ALA A 96 -2.16 -7.51 -25.27
CA ALA A 96 -3.38 -8.30 -25.07
C ALA A 96 -3.27 -9.06 -23.75
N PHE A 97 -4.38 -9.15 -23.03
CA PHE A 97 -4.45 -9.86 -21.75
C PHE A 97 -5.57 -10.90 -21.80
N PRO A 98 -5.30 -12.17 -21.43
CA PRO A 98 -6.28 -13.24 -21.56
C PRO A 98 -7.46 -13.03 -20.62
N ALA A 99 -8.63 -13.59 -20.98
CA ALA A 99 -9.81 -13.57 -20.13
C ALA A 99 -9.81 -14.69 -19.06
N ASN A 100 -9.07 -15.77 -19.31
CA ASN A 100 -8.98 -16.91 -18.42
C ASN A 100 -7.99 -16.61 -17.26
N HIS A 101 -8.43 -16.83 -16.01
CA HIS A 101 -7.63 -16.54 -14.81
C HIS A 101 -6.33 -17.35 -14.72
N ASP A 102 -6.31 -18.61 -15.14
CA ASP A 102 -5.10 -19.44 -15.10
C ASP A 102 -4.06 -18.95 -16.11
N GLU A 103 -4.52 -18.54 -17.31
CA GLU A 103 -3.66 -17.93 -18.34
C GLU A 103 -3.14 -16.57 -17.88
N GLN A 104 -3.97 -15.74 -17.22
CA GLN A 104 -3.56 -14.47 -16.62
C GLN A 104 -2.43 -14.70 -15.61
N ARG A 105 -2.64 -15.63 -14.68
CA ARG A 105 -1.65 -15.97 -13.64
C ARG A 105 -0.35 -16.49 -14.24
N ALA A 106 -0.43 -17.36 -15.25
CA ALA A 106 0.75 -17.90 -15.95
C ALA A 106 1.54 -16.79 -16.66
N LEU A 107 0.83 -15.87 -17.34
CA LEU A 107 1.44 -14.75 -18.06
C LEU A 107 2.11 -13.75 -17.09
N ILE A 108 1.44 -13.38 -15.99
CA ILE A 108 1.99 -12.54 -14.96
C ILE A 108 3.25 -13.20 -14.38
N SER A 109 3.16 -14.47 -13.98
CA SER A 109 4.28 -15.20 -13.38
C SER A 109 5.49 -15.26 -14.33
N PHE A 110 5.26 -15.47 -15.61
CA PHE A 110 6.33 -15.45 -16.60
C PHE A 110 7.03 -14.09 -16.70
N ARG A 111 6.27 -12.99 -16.71
CA ARG A 111 6.81 -11.63 -16.83
C ARG A 111 7.60 -11.21 -15.60
N ILE A 112 7.13 -11.60 -14.39
CA ILE A 112 7.67 -11.06 -13.13
C ILE A 112 8.74 -11.96 -12.48
N ARG A 113 8.87 -13.22 -12.92
CA ARG A 113 9.77 -14.23 -12.32
C ARG A 113 11.22 -13.73 -12.09
N LYS A 114 11.74 -12.89 -12.99
CA LYS A 114 13.12 -12.40 -12.91
C LYS A 114 13.29 -11.16 -12.03
N THR A 115 12.20 -10.54 -11.60
CA THR A 115 12.22 -9.27 -10.88
C THR A 115 11.86 -9.40 -9.41
N VAL A 116 11.32 -10.55 -9.00
CA VAL A 116 11.02 -10.85 -7.61
C VAL A 116 12.11 -11.72 -6.99
N PRO A 117 12.49 -11.45 -5.72
CA PRO A 117 13.59 -12.15 -5.07
C PRO A 117 13.17 -13.44 -4.33
N PHE A 118 11.91 -13.89 -4.49
CA PHE A 118 11.34 -15.06 -3.83
C PHE A 118 10.65 -15.98 -4.82
N ASP A 119 10.36 -17.22 -4.39
CA ASP A 119 9.68 -18.20 -5.22
C ASP A 119 8.19 -17.87 -5.38
N LEU A 120 7.72 -17.84 -6.65
CA LEU A 120 6.34 -17.55 -7.01
C LEU A 120 5.38 -18.70 -6.68
N GLU A 121 5.86 -19.94 -6.55
CA GLU A 121 5.01 -21.08 -6.21
C GLU A 121 4.48 -21.01 -4.78
N SER A 122 5.28 -20.40 -3.89
CA SER A 122 4.94 -20.16 -2.48
C SER A 122 4.40 -18.75 -2.21
N ALA A 123 4.16 -17.95 -3.25
CA ALA A 123 3.68 -16.60 -3.12
C ALA A 123 2.18 -16.47 -3.42
N ILE A 124 1.55 -15.56 -2.68
CA ILE A 124 0.23 -15.04 -3.06
C ILE A 124 0.45 -14.03 -4.17
N VAL A 125 -0.22 -14.25 -5.30
CA VAL A 125 -0.24 -13.35 -6.46
C VAL A 125 -1.64 -12.81 -6.62
N SER A 126 -1.80 -11.51 -6.45
CA SER A 126 -3.03 -10.78 -6.71
C SER A 126 -2.81 -9.81 -7.86
N HIS A 127 -3.82 -9.59 -8.70
CA HIS A 127 -3.72 -8.65 -9.79
C HIS A 127 -5.05 -7.92 -10.04
N TYR A 128 -4.93 -6.74 -10.63
CA TYR A 128 -6.05 -5.92 -11.06
C TYR A 128 -5.78 -5.38 -12.46
N VAL A 129 -6.69 -5.68 -13.39
CA VAL A 129 -6.63 -5.18 -14.76
C VAL A 129 -7.24 -3.79 -14.79
N GLN A 130 -6.43 -2.79 -15.10
CA GLN A 130 -6.89 -1.41 -15.17
C GLN A 130 -7.68 -1.17 -16.46
N PRO A 131 -8.69 -0.26 -16.42
CA PRO A 131 -9.39 0.16 -17.64
C PRO A 131 -8.40 0.74 -18.66
N ALA A 132 -8.46 0.28 -19.90
CA ALA A 132 -7.65 0.78 -21.00
C ALA A 132 -8.56 1.31 -22.12
N ALA A 133 -8.15 2.38 -22.82
CA ALA A 133 -8.83 2.82 -24.01
C ALA A 133 -8.55 1.86 -25.20
N THR A 134 -9.42 1.87 -26.19
CA THR A 134 -9.25 1.02 -27.37
C THR A 134 -7.94 1.37 -28.09
N GLY A 135 -7.09 0.38 -28.28
CA GLY A 135 -5.78 0.53 -28.95
C GLY A 135 -4.63 0.93 -28.01
N GLU A 136 -4.89 1.13 -26.73
CA GLU A 136 -3.84 1.31 -25.71
C GLU A 136 -3.43 -0.04 -25.11
N LYS A 137 -2.22 -0.08 -24.55
CA LYS A 137 -1.75 -1.23 -23.77
C LYS A 137 -2.60 -1.38 -22.50
N ILE A 138 -2.78 -2.61 -22.09
CA ILE A 138 -3.51 -2.99 -20.87
C ILE A 138 -2.52 -2.99 -19.72
N ASP A 139 -2.67 -2.07 -18.78
CA ASP A 139 -1.87 -2.02 -17.55
C ASP A 139 -2.50 -2.92 -16.48
N VAL A 140 -1.71 -3.83 -15.95
CA VAL A 140 -2.10 -4.75 -14.89
C VAL A 140 -1.28 -4.48 -13.65
N VAL A 141 -1.95 -4.05 -12.59
CA VAL A 141 -1.33 -3.91 -11.26
C VAL A 141 -1.21 -5.29 -10.65
N VAL A 142 -0.01 -5.65 -10.22
CA VAL A 142 0.28 -6.96 -9.63
C VAL A 142 0.89 -6.74 -8.24
N ALA A 143 0.36 -7.44 -7.24
CA ALA A 143 0.91 -7.52 -5.90
C ALA A 143 1.32 -8.96 -5.58
N LEU A 144 2.53 -9.13 -5.09
CA LEU A 144 3.11 -10.43 -4.75
C LEU A 144 3.69 -10.38 -3.34
N VAL A 145 3.41 -11.42 -2.57
CA VAL A 145 3.92 -11.55 -1.22
C VAL A 145 4.11 -13.02 -0.87
N PRO A 146 5.21 -13.45 -0.23
CA PRO A 146 5.33 -14.80 0.28
C PRO A 146 4.18 -15.15 1.22
N GLN A 147 3.54 -16.29 1.00
CA GLN A 147 2.36 -16.70 1.77
C GLN A 147 2.63 -16.75 3.28
N GLU A 148 3.83 -17.18 3.67
CA GLU A 148 4.23 -17.25 5.08
C GLU A 148 4.19 -15.87 5.77
N ILE A 149 4.59 -14.81 5.06
CA ILE A 149 4.56 -13.45 5.60
C ILE A 149 3.12 -13.05 5.93
N VAL A 150 2.19 -13.29 5.01
CA VAL A 150 0.76 -12.97 5.26
C VAL A 150 0.22 -13.77 6.43
N ILE A 151 0.49 -15.08 6.48
CA ILE A 151 0.06 -15.96 7.58
C ILE A 151 0.59 -15.46 8.94
N ARG A 152 1.84 -15.00 8.99
CA ARG A 152 2.45 -14.47 10.22
C ARG A 152 1.74 -13.22 10.72
N TYR A 153 1.33 -12.33 9.82
CA TYR A 153 0.55 -11.16 10.20
C TYR A 153 -0.90 -11.50 10.56
N GLU A 154 -1.56 -12.41 9.84
CA GLU A 154 -2.96 -12.78 10.09
C GLU A 154 -3.17 -13.58 11.36
N THR A 155 -2.24 -14.45 11.73
CA THR A 155 -2.39 -15.41 12.83
C THR A 155 -2.77 -14.74 14.16
N PRO A 156 -2.10 -13.67 14.63
CA PRO A 156 -2.48 -12.98 15.86
C PRO A 156 -3.93 -12.45 15.84
N PHE A 157 -4.35 -11.92 14.69
CA PHE A 157 -5.70 -11.38 14.52
C PHE A 157 -6.76 -12.50 14.55
N ARG A 158 -6.51 -13.62 13.84
CA ARG A 158 -7.40 -14.80 13.88
C ARG A 158 -7.53 -15.37 15.29
N THR A 159 -6.43 -15.46 16.01
CA THR A 159 -6.40 -15.93 17.40
C THR A 159 -7.17 -15.01 18.33
N ALA A 160 -7.17 -13.70 18.07
CA ALA A 160 -7.92 -12.70 18.85
C ALA A 160 -9.41 -12.58 18.46
N GLY A 161 -9.92 -13.43 17.53
CA GLY A 161 -11.32 -13.43 17.12
C GLY A 161 -11.64 -12.50 15.94
N PHE A 162 -10.64 -11.88 15.33
CA PHE A 162 -10.81 -11.18 14.07
C PHE A 162 -10.76 -12.16 12.89
N GLN A 163 -11.48 -11.84 11.83
CA GLN A 163 -11.45 -12.58 10.59
C GLN A 163 -10.88 -11.67 9.48
N PRO A 164 -9.56 -11.74 9.20
CA PRO A 164 -8.98 -11.05 8.07
C PRO A 164 -9.65 -11.53 6.77
N GLY A 165 -10.33 -10.63 6.09
CA GLY A 165 -11.00 -10.89 4.82
C GLY A 165 -10.45 -10.08 3.67
N GLU A 166 -9.72 -9.03 3.99
CA GLU A 166 -9.06 -8.14 3.05
C GLU A 166 -7.65 -7.83 3.54
N VAL A 167 -6.66 -8.01 2.66
CA VAL A 167 -5.26 -7.72 2.94
C VAL A 167 -4.72 -6.85 1.81
N THR A 168 -4.15 -5.70 2.17
CA THR A 168 -3.55 -4.76 1.22
C THR A 168 -2.25 -4.20 1.79
N THR A 169 -1.48 -3.44 1.00
CA THR A 169 -0.33 -2.69 1.50
C THR A 169 -0.70 -1.25 1.79
N SER A 170 0.07 -0.62 2.68
CA SER A 170 -0.20 0.75 3.12
C SER A 170 -0.19 1.76 1.95
N ALA A 171 0.76 1.64 1.02
CA ALA A 171 0.84 2.55 -0.13
C ALA A 171 -0.32 2.33 -1.12
N MET A 172 -0.73 1.07 -1.36
CA MET A 172 -1.90 0.80 -2.21
C MET A 172 -3.18 1.38 -1.61
N ALA A 173 -3.37 1.21 -0.31
CA ALA A 173 -4.50 1.81 0.39
C ALA A 173 -4.44 3.35 0.37
N ALA A 174 -3.24 3.94 0.56
CA ALA A 174 -3.04 5.39 0.54
C ALA A 174 -3.40 6.05 -0.81
N LEU A 175 -3.39 5.30 -1.92
CA LEU A 175 -3.83 5.83 -3.23
C LEU A 175 -5.25 6.38 -3.22
N HIS A 176 -6.14 5.89 -2.36
CA HIS A 176 -7.51 6.38 -2.26
C HIS A 176 -7.62 7.81 -1.70
N MET A 177 -6.55 8.34 -1.09
CA MET A 177 -6.48 9.75 -0.70
C MET A 177 -6.03 10.66 -1.85
N VAL A 178 -5.51 10.09 -2.94
CA VAL A 178 -4.99 10.85 -4.07
C VAL A 178 -6.14 11.18 -5.03
N LYS A 179 -6.26 12.45 -5.38
CA LYS A 179 -7.10 12.91 -6.47
C LYS A 179 -6.19 13.22 -7.66
N PRO A 180 -5.93 12.25 -8.53
CA PRO A 180 -4.94 12.42 -9.57
C PRO A 180 -5.47 13.34 -10.67
N GLU A 181 -4.66 14.35 -11.01
CA GLU A 181 -4.83 15.23 -12.15
C GLU A 181 -3.57 15.10 -13.00
N GLY A 182 -3.74 14.91 -14.31
CA GLY A 182 -2.60 14.74 -15.20
C GLY A 182 -1.68 13.58 -14.78
N ILE A 183 -0.37 13.83 -14.68
CA ILE A 183 0.61 12.88 -14.15
C ILE A 183 0.98 13.27 -12.72
N THR A 184 0.55 12.46 -11.78
CA THR A 184 0.76 12.68 -10.35
C THR A 184 1.68 11.60 -9.78
N MET A 185 2.72 12.01 -9.06
CA MET A 185 3.56 11.12 -8.24
C MET A 185 3.07 11.13 -6.79
N LEU A 186 2.99 9.97 -6.18
CA LEU A 186 2.85 9.79 -4.73
C LEU A 186 4.15 9.21 -4.20
N ALA A 187 4.80 9.91 -3.28
CA ALA A 187 5.88 9.37 -2.46
C ALA A 187 5.34 9.13 -1.04
N LYS A 188 5.49 7.91 -0.53
CA LYS A 188 5.08 7.55 0.83
C LYS A 188 6.28 7.04 1.61
N LEU A 189 6.54 7.66 2.76
CA LEU A 189 7.62 7.28 3.66
C LEU A 189 7.06 6.64 4.93
N ALA A 190 7.59 5.45 5.28
CA ALA A 190 7.28 4.75 6.52
C ALA A 190 8.56 4.12 7.08
N GLY A 191 9.12 4.70 8.15
CA GLY A 191 10.46 4.34 8.62
C GLY A 191 11.51 4.59 7.53
N LEU A 192 12.23 3.54 7.13
CA LEU A 192 13.19 3.57 6.02
C LEU A 192 12.61 3.12 4.69
N THR A 193 11.32 2.80 4.64
CA THR A 193 10.67 2.36 3.40
C THR A 193 10.09 3.54 2.64
N LEU A 194 10.56 3.74 1.40
CA LEU A 194 10.03 4.71 0.45
C LEU A 194 9.26 3.99 -0.66
N SER A 195 7.96 4.27 -0.75
CA SER A 195 7.11 3.81 -1.85
C SER A 195 6.83 4.97 -2.80
N VAL A 196 7.09 4.77 -4.09
CA VAL A 196 6.83 5.74 -5.16
C VAL A 196 5.80 5.14 -6.11
N MET A 197 4.73 5.86 -6.33
CA MET A 197 3.66 5.49 -7.25
C MET A 197 3.40 6.63 -8.23
N VAL A 198 3.13 6.29 -9.48
CA VAL A 198 2.85 7.26 -10.53
C VAL A 198 1.50 6.96 -11.15
N LEU A 199 0.65 7.98 -11.18
CA LEU A 199 -0.67 7.89 -11.81
C LEU A 199 -0.72 8.81 -13.02
N ARG A 200 -1.38 8.34 -14.10
CA ARG A 200 -1.84 9.16 -15.21
C ARG A 200 -3.36 9.16 -15.15
N GLY A 201 -3.95 10.27 -14.70
CA GLY A 201 -5.35 10.25 -14.31
C GLY A 201 -5.59 9.18 -13.24
N SER A 202 -6.59 8.32 -13.40
CA SER A 202 -6.90 7.23 -12.46
C SER A 202 -6.08 5.95 -12.68
N THR A 203 -5.18 5.91 -13.67
CA THR A 203 -4.41 4.72 -14.02
C THR A 203 -3.04 4.74 -13.36
N LEU A 204 -2.72 3.73 -12.56
CA LEU A 204 -1.39 3.53 -11.98
C LEU A 204 -0.44 3.04 -13.09
N LYS A 205 0.67 3.76 -13.30
CA LYS A 205 1.68 3.49 -14.33
C LYS A 205 2.98 2.93 -13.76
N LEU A 206 3.30 3.29 -12.52
CA LEU A 206 4.49 2.82 -11.82
C LEU A 206 4.16 2.57 -10.35
N ALA A 207 4.66 1.48 -9.82
CA ALA A 207 4.73 1.22 -8.38
C ALA A 207 6.13 0.72 -8.05
N ARG A 208 6.82 1.39 -7.15
CA ARG A 208 8.17 1.06 -6.69
C ARG A 208 8.23 1.20 -5.18
N CYS A 209 8.81 0.22 -4.51
CA CYS A 209 9.05 0.25 -3.08
C CYS A 209 10.50 -0.13 -2.81
N VAL A 210 11.22 0.71 -2.07
CA VAL A 210 12.62 0.54 -1.74
C VAL A 210 12.86 0.77 -0.25
N GLU A 211 13.83 0.09 0.31
CA GLU A 211 14.38 0.36 1.63
C GLU A 211 15.56 1.33 1.46
N LEU A 212 15.52 2.46 2.16
CA LEU A 212 16.57 3.46 2.18
C LEU A 212 17.60 3.08 3.25
N PRO A 213 18.91 3.36 3.02
CA PRO A 213 19.91 3.25 4.08
C PRO A 213 19.62 4.18 5.24
N GLU A 214 19.18 5.39 4.94
CA GLU A 214 18.78 6.44 5.88
C GLU A 214 17.64 7.27 5.26
N ALA A 215 16.73 7.78 6.09
CA ALA A 215 15.63 8.64 5.63
C ALA A 215 16.10 10.11 5.46
N THR A 216 17.19 10.33 4.74
CA THR A 216 17.72 11.66 4.43
C THR A 216 17.18 12.21 3.13
N SER A 217 17.22 13.54 2.96
CA SER A 217 16.79 14.21 1.72
C SER A 217 17.57 13.68 0.50
N ALA A 218 18.88 13.45 0.64
CA ALA A 218 19.72 12.93 -0.43
C ALA A 218 19.30 11.51 -0.88
N GLU A 219 19.05 10.61 0.07
CA GLU A 219 18.60 9.25 -0.23
C GLU A 219 17.21 9.23 -0.86
N ILE A 220 16.30 10.08 -0.39
CA ILE A 220 14.97 10.23 -0.97
C ILE A 220 15.07 10.73 -2.42
N LEU A 221 15.85 11.78 -2.68
CA LEU A 221 16.08 12.31 -4.03
C LEU A 221 16.77 11.28 -4.95
N SER A 222 17.65 10.44 -4.41
CA SER A 222 18.29 9.36 -5.18
C SER A 222 17.27 8.36 -5.78
N VAL A 223 16.07 8.27 -5.19
CA VAL A 223 14.96 7.45 -5.70
C VAL A 223 13.99 8.28 -6.54
N LEU A 224 13.70 9.52 -6.14
CA LEU A 224 12.72 10.36 -6.83
C LEU A 224 13.23 10.85 -8.18
N CYS A 225 14.50 11.30 -8.29
CA CYS A 225 15.06 11.81 -9.55
C CYS A 225 15.04 10.75 -10.67
N PRO A 226 15.51 9.50 -10.47
CA PRO A 226 15.39 8.46 -11.49
C PRO A 226 13.93 8.09 -11.80
N SER A 227 13.02 8.25 -10.83
CA SER A 227 11.60 7.99 -11.08
C SER A 227 10.96 9.07 -11.97
N VAL A 228 11.36 10.34 -11.82
CA VAL A 228 10.96 11.43 -12.72
C VAL A 228 11.50 11.19 -14.12
N ALA A 229 12.80 10.87 -14.26
CA ALA A 229 13.41 10.57 -15.55
C ALA A 229 12.71 9.40 -16.26
N TYR A 230 12.40 8.33 -15.54
CA TYR A 230 11.63 7.19 -16.06
C TYR A 230 10.25 7.62 -16.59
N ILE A 231 9.55 8.49 -15.84
CA ILE A 231 8.24 9.01 -16.28
C ILE A 231 8.37 9.81 -17.57
N GLU A 232 9.40 10.67 -17.66
CA GLU A 232 9.65 11.47 -18.87
C GLU A 232 9.90 10.58 -20.09
N ASP A 233 10.68 9.53 -19.92
CA ASP A 233 11.03 8.59 -21.00
C ASP A 233 9.84 7.71 -21.42
N GLU A 234 9.13 7.09 -20.46
CA GLU A 234 8.07 6.12 -20.73
C GLU A 234 6.72 6.77 -21.04
N LEU A 235 6.40 7.86 -20.35
CA LEU A 235 5.12 8.54 -20.53
C LEU A 235 5.19 9.74 -21.47
N LEU A 236 6.41 10.11 -21.93
CA LEU A 236 6.68 11.27 -22.81
C LEU A 236 6.10 12.58 -22.25
N ALA A 237 6.05 12.70 -20.93
CA ALA A 237 5.51 13.86 -20.21
C ALA A 237 6.11 13.95 -18.81
N ARG A 238 6.12 15.15 -18.24
CA ARG A 238 6.60 15.39 -16.88
C ARG A 238 5.49 15.16 -15.84
N PRO A 239 5.84 14.73 -14.63
CA PRO A 239 4.90 14.80 -13.51
C PRO A 239 4.57 16.26 -13.22
N GLU A 240 3.29 16.53 -13.00
CA GLU A 240 2.82 17.87 -12.65
C GLU A 240 2.92 18.11 -11.14
N LYS A 241 2.80 17.03 -10.37
CA LYS A 241 2.70 17.10 -8.92
C LYS A 241 3.37 15.90 -8.25
N LEU A 242 4.10 16.17 -7.15
CA LEU A 242 4.58 15.20 -6.19
C LEU A 242 3.80 15.34 -4.88
N LEU A 243 3.09 14.30 -4.50
CA LEU A 243 2.35 14.22 -3.25
C LEU A 243 3.17 13.48 -2.19
N LEU A 244 3.38 14.12 -1.03
CA LEU A 244 4.13 13.55 0.09
C LEU A 244 3.18 12.94 1.12
N CYS A 245 3.38 11.67 1.46
CA CYS A 245 2.59 10.93 2.42
C CYS A 245 3.49 10.33 3.51
N GLY A 246 3.21 10.60 4.77
CA GLY A 246 3.97 10.04 5.89
C GLY A 246 5.32 10.70 6.19
N PHE A 247 5.69 11.77 5.50
CA PHE A 247 6.96 12.48 5.70
C PHE A 247 6.99 13.36 6.96
N GLY A 248 5.83 13.75 7.48
CA GLY A 248 5.75 14.63 8.63
C GLY A 248 6.55 15.92 8.44
N ARG A 249 7.24 16.36 9.48
CA ARG A 249 8.01 17.61 9.45
C ARG A 249 9.14 17.64 8.43
N VAL A 250 9.75 16.49 8.15
CA VAL A 250 10.81 16.41 7.12
C VAL A 250 10.27 16.81 5.74
N GLY A 251 9.06 16.37 5.40
CA GLY A 251 8.41 16.78 4.15
C GLY A 251 8.17 18.28 4.08
N ASP A 252 7.73 18.90 5.17
CA ASP A 252 7.48 20.35 5.20
C ASP A 252 8.78 21.16 5.05
N GLU A 253 9.86 20.72 5.71
CA GLU A 253 11.17 21.37 5.66
C GLU A 253 11.88 21.21 4.32
N GLU A 254 11.78 20.03 3.68
CA GLU A 254 12.52 19.69 2.46
C GLU A 254 11.72 19.94 1.15
N ALA A 255 10.41 20.13 1.22
CA ALA A 255 9.58 20.35 0.04
C ALA A 255 10.08 21.49 -0.89
N PRO A 256 10.60 22.63 -0.38
CA PRO A 256 11.13 23.68 -1.24
C PRO A 256 12.35 23.24 -2.04
N LEU A 257 13.27 22.47 -1.42
CA LEU A 257 14.43 21.89 -2.08
C LEU A 257 13.99 20.90 -3.16
N TRP A 258 13.10 19.97 -2.81
CA TRP A 258 12.62 18.94 -3.74
C TRP A 258 11.86 19.55 -4.92
N ARG A 259 11.10 20.63 -4.71
CA ARG A 259 10.45 21.36 -5.79
C ARG A 259 11.49 21.91 -6.79
N GLY A 260 12.60 22.48 -6.29
CA GLY A 260 13.69 22.99 -7.13
C GLY A 260 14.41 21.89 -7.89
N GLU A 261 14.78 20.80 -7.21
CA GLU A 261 15.55 19.70 -7.81
C GLU A 261 14.73 18.88 -8.83
N LEU A 262 13.45 18.62 -8.54
CA LEU A 262 12.59 17.79 -9.39
C LEU A 262 11.84 18.62 -10.45
N GLY A 263 11.72 19.92 -10.26
CA GLY A 263 10.96 20.81 -11.16
C GLY A 263 9.45 20.52 -11.18
N VAL A 264 8.89 20.03 -10.05
CA VAL A 264 7.47 19.69 -9.90
C VAL A 264 6.88 20.34 -8.67
N GLU A 265 5.57 20.58 -8.64
CA GLU A 265 4.89 21.02 -7.43
C GLU A 265 4.92 19.92 -6.37
N VAL A 266 5.22 20.28 -5.11
CA VAL A 266 5.34 19.36 -3.98
C VAL A 266 4.32 19.73 -2.92
N GLU A 267 3.41 18.81 -2.60
CA GLU A 267 2.30 19.03 -1.67
C GLU A 267 2.14 17.83 -0.72
N PRO A 268 1.68 18.04 0.52
CA PRO A 268 1.33 16.93 1.41
C PRO A 268 0.01 16.28 0.98
N VAL A 269 -0.09 14.96 1.12
CA VAL A 269 -1.35 14.23 1.02
C VAL A 269 -2.27 14.62 2.18
N ARG A 270 -3.55 14.76 1.91
CA ARG A 270 -4.58 15.05 2.90
C ARG A 270 -5.67 13.99 2.86
N SER A 271 -6.23 13.66 4.02
CA SER A 271 -7.43 12.84 4.15
C SER A 271 -8.52 13.63 4.88
N ARG A 272 -9.76 13.35 4.55
CA ARG A 272 -10.92 13.89 5.28
C ARG A 272 -11.03 13.35 6.71
N TYR A 273 -10.33 12.27 7.00
CA TYR A 273 -10.37 11.56 8.29
C TYR A 273 -9.18 11.86 9.20
N GLY A 274 -8.24 12.73 8.79
CA GLY A 274 -7.10 13.13 9.59
C GLY A 274 -5.84 13.37 8.77
N MET A 275 -4.74 13.67 9.45
CA MET A 275 -3.44 13.85 8.80
C MET A 275 -2.74 12.50 8.62
N PRO A 276 -2.41 12.12 7.37
CA PRO A 276 -1.64 10.92 7.12
C PRO A 276 -0.23 11.02 7.71
N SER A 277 0.15 9.99 8.43
CA SER A 277 1.49 9.85 9.03
C SER A 277 2.17 8.59 8.51
N SER A 278 3.41 8.37 8.93
CA SER A 278 4.15 7.14 8.61
C SER A 278 3.50 5.85 9.16
N THR A 279 2.51 5.96 10.06
CA THR A 279 1.91 4.83 10.77
C THR A 279 0.42 4.63 10.53
N ASN A 280 -0.26 5.57 9.86
CA ASN A 280 -1.71 5.50 9.65
C ASN A 280 -2.16 5.85 8.22
N ALA A 281 -1.24 6.11 7.31
CA ALA A 281 -1.56 6.57 5.96
C ALA A 281 -2.39 5.55 5.18
N GLY A 282 -2.05 4.28 5.29
CA GLY A 282 -2.81 3.20 4.66
C GLY A 282 -4.20 3.04 5.27
N LEU A 283 -4.31 3.15 6.60
CA LEU A 283 -5.60 3.08 7.28
C LEU A 283 -6.53 4.22 6.85
N LEU A 284 -6.03 5.46 6.81
CA LEU A 284 -6.82 6.60 6.35
C LEU A 284 -7.23 6.44 4.88
N GLY A 285 -6.31 5.99 4.02
CA GLY A 285 -6.62 5.67 2.63
C GLY A 285 -7.67 4.57 2.47
N TYR A 286 -7.59 3.53 3.28
CA TYR A 286 -8.60 2.48 3.32
C TYR A 286 -9.97 3.04 3.72
N MET A 287 -10.03 3.89 4.76
CA MET A 287 -11.28 4.55 5.16
C MET A 287 -11.85 5.45 4.04
N GLU A 288 -11.00 6.13 3.27
CA GLU A 288 -11.43 6.92 2.10
C GLU A 288 -12.08 6.03 1.01
N SER A 289 -11.54 4.82 0.78
CA SER A 289 -12.07 3.89 -0.23
C SER A 289 -13.49 3.43 0.06
N LEU A 290 -13.87 3.35 1.33
CA LEU A 290 -15.21 2.94 1.75
C LEU A 290 -16.27 4.03 1.58
N ALA A 291 -15.83 5.28 1.42
CA ALA A 291 -16.70 6.45 1.28
C ALA A 291 -16.80 6.96 -0.17
N ALA A 292 -16.14 6.29 -1.12
CA ALA A 292 -16.05 6.69 -2.54
C ALA A 292 -17.23 6.21 -3.39
#